data_dfc4f1cbd44dd1a4dca9547656878047
#
_entry.id   dfc4f1cbd44dd1a4dca9547656878047
#
_cell.length_a   1.000
_cell.length_b   1.000
_cell.length_c   1.000
_cell.angle_alpha   90.00
_cell.angle_beta   90.00
_cell.angle_gamma   90.00
#
_symmetry.space_group_name_H-M   'P 1'
#
loop_
_entity.id
_entity.type
_entity.pdbx_description
1 polymer ?
#
loop_
_entity_poly.entity_id
_entity_poly.type
_entity_poly.pdbx_seq_one_letter_code
_entity_poly.pdbx_strand_id
1 'polypeptide(L)'
;MTYKLGELALTLRCLVTLTLVVLGVGYGVAILNLHYTYSMMDGEPGMTAEDLKRAFYGQRTVTRLAAKIDGGSMEQFLPNPFEKAKILNWLQDGTRRETFKEVVAPILAQNCWRCHNPKGFMYMRPLQTYEQVLVVTEVDRGEPPPVWARVAHTHLQSIALIFFVVGAIFAGTSLPERVKTVMVVTPFAALVVDFGSRFLTRYHLAFVYVMMAAGAVAGLAFAGMVLVSVYQMWWKRG
;
A
#
# COMPACT_ATOMS: atom_id res chain seq x y z
N MET A 1 -9.88 -36.31 -7.55
CA MET A 1 -9.24 -36.88 -6.35
C MET A 1 -9.42 -35.86 -5.21
N THR A 2 -10.22 -36.21 -4.22
CA THR A 2 -10.41 -35.37 -3.02
C THR A 2 -9.43 -35.88 -1.97
N TYR A 3 -8.33 -35.21 -1.73
CA TYR A 3 -7.44 -35.47 -0.59
C TYR A 3 -8.01 -34.80 0.67
N LYS A 4 -7.83 -35.41 1.81
CA LYS A 4 -8.21 -34.83 3.10
C LYS A 4 -6.96 -34.46 3.89
N LEU A 5 -6.92 -33.26 4.47
CA LEU A 5 -5.77 -32.75 5.24
C LEU A 5 -5.44 -33.67 6.44
N GLY A 6 -6.47 -34.22 7.10
CA GLY A 6 -6.29 -35.11 8.24
C GLY A 6 -5.67 -36.50 7.91
N GLU A 7 -5.63 -36.87 6.62
CA GLU A 7 -5.09 -38.16 6.14
C GLU A 7 -3.68 -38.03 5.53
N LEU A 8 -3.11 -36.85 5.48
CA LEU A 8 -1.78 -36.60 4.90
C LEU A 8 -0.68 -37.29 5.72
N ALA A 9 0.32 -37.87 5.04
CA ALA A 9 1.55 -38.34 5.65
C ALA A 9 2.27 -37.22 6.42
N LEU A 10 3.01 -37.58 7.48
CA LEU A 10 3.69 -36.60 8.35
C LEU A 10 4.54 -35.60 7.56
N THR A 11 5.32 -36.06 6.57
CA THR A 11 6.17 -35.21 5.73
C THR A 11 5.36 -34.15 5.00
N LEU A 12 4.18 -34.50 4.45
CA LEU A 12 3.31 -33.55 3.75
C LEU A 12 2.65 -32.59 4.73
N ARG A 13 2.26 -33.05 5.94
CA ARG A 13 1.75 -32.15 6.99
C ARG A 13 2.79 -31.11 7.39
N CYS A 14 4.04 -31.53 7.60
CA CYS A 14 5.13 -30.60 7.91
C CYS A 14 5.36 -29.61 6.76
N LEU A 15 5.43 -30.08 5.51
CA LEU A 15 5.62 -29.20 4.34
C LEU A 15 4.51 -28.16 4.22
N VAL A 16 3.25 -28.59 4.29
CA VAL A 16 2.08 -27.69 4.20
C VAL A 16 2.07 -26.70 5.36
N THR A 17 2.33 -27.17 6.59
CA THR A 17 2.36 -26.29 7.77
C THR A 17 3.44 -25.23 7.63
N LEU A 18 4.66 -25.61 7.26
CA LEU A 18 5.76 -24.65 7.08
C LEU A 18 5.46 -23.64 5.96
N THR A 19 4.85 -24.10 4.87
CA THR A 19 4.39 -23.21 3.80
C THR A 19 3.39 -22.19 4.34
N LEU A 20 2.35 -22.63 5.05
CA LEU A 20 1.34 -21.72 5.61
C LEU A 20 1.93 -20.77 6.66
N VAL A 21 2.87 -21.22 7.49
CA VAL A 21 3.56 -20.36 8.47
C VAL A 21 4.37 -19.29 7.77
N VAL A 22 5.18 -19.63 6.77
CA VAL A 22 5.98 -18.65 6.02
C VAL A 22 5.10 -17.64 5.30
N LEU A 23 4.01 -18.10 4.65
CA LEU A 23 3.05 -17.20 4.00
C LEU A 23 2.34 -16.31 5.03
N GLY A 24 1.99 -16.82 6.20
CA GLY A 24 1.38 -16.03 7.28
C GLY A 24 2.32 -14.98 7.85
N VAL A 25 3.60 -15.32 8.06
CA VAL A 25 4.64 -14.36 8.47
C VAL A 25 4.82 -13.29 7.40
N GLY A 26 4.91 -13.70 6.11
CA GLY A 26 5.02 -12.76 5.00
C GLY A 26 3.83 -11.79 4.93
N TYR A 27 2.62 -12.27 5.19
CA TYR A 27 1.42 -11.43 5.29
C TYR A 27 1.51 -10.44 6.46
N GLY A 28 1.97 -10.88 7.63
CA GLY A 28 2.21 -9.99 8.78
C GLY A 28 3.22 -8.89 8.47
N VAL A 29 4.33 -9.23 7.78
CA VAL A 29 5.32 -8.25 7.32
C VAL A 29 4.73 -7.29 6.30
N ALA A 30 3.82 -7.75 5.42
CA ALA A 30 3.13 -6.88 4.47
C ALA A 30 2.23 -5.85 5.18
N ILE A 31 1.53 -6.24 6.26
CA ILE A 31 0.74 -5.32 7.11
C ILE A 31 1.66 -4.27 7.76
N LEU A 32 2.81 -4.68 8.29
CA LEU A 32 3.80 -3.76 8.85
C LEU A 32 4.33 -2.79 7.79
N ASN A 33 4.62 -3.29 6.59
CA ASN A 33 5.05 -2.44 5.48
C ASN A 33 3.96 -1.43 5.06
N LEU A 34 2.69 -1.85 5.06
CA LEU A 34 1.55 -0.95 4.82
C LEU A 34 1.53 0.17 5.87
N HIS A 35 1.66 -0.19 7.16
CA HIS A 35 1.72 0.78 8.25
C HIS A 35 2.86 1.78 8.06
N TYR A 36 4.11 1.32 7.87
CA TYR A 36 5.25 2.21 7.69
C TYR A 36 5.20 3.07 6.43
N THR A 37 4.50 2.60 5.39
CA THR A 37 4.37 3.32 4.12
C THR A 37 3.34 4.45 4.19
N TYR A 38 2.25 4.24 4.91
CA TYR A 38 1.09 5.13 4.86
C TYR A 38 0.79 5.86 6.18
N SER A 39 1.35 5.45 7.32
CA SER A 39 1.19 6.20 8.56
C SER A 39 1.79 7.60 8.48
N MET A 40 1.26 8.51 9.27
CA MET A 40 1.70 9.91 9.39
C MET A 40 1.55 10.74 8.09
N MET A 41 0.71 10.32 7.16
CA MET A 41 0.40 11.12 5.97
C MET A 41 -0.48 12.34 6.31
N ASP A 42 -1.22 12.27 7.42
CA ASP A 42 -2.05 13.35 7.96
C ASP A 42 -1.34 14.17 9.05
N GLY A 43 -0.12 13.78 9.43
CA GLY A 43 0.67 14.41 10.49
C GLY A 43 0.41 13.84 11.89
N GLU A 44 -0.58 12.95 12.04
CA GLU A 44 -0.90 12.31 13.31
C GLU A 44 -0.21 10.94 13.44
N PRO A 45 0.15 10.52 14.67
CA PRO A 45 0.77 9.21 14.90
C PRO A 45 -0.16 8.04 14.56
N GLY A 46 0.37 7.02 13.91
CA GLY A 46 -0.35 5.80 13.55
C GLY A 46 -0.81 5.80 12.10
N MET A 47 -1.61 4.81 11.74
CA MET A 47 -2.22 4.70 10.40
C MET A 47 -3.73 4.90 10.52
N THR A 48 -4.23 5.94 9.91
CA THR A 48 -5.63 6.37 9.95
C THR A 48 -6.31 6.21 8.58
N ALA A 49 -7.64 6.34 8.53
CA ALA A 49 -8.36 6.41 7.26
C ALA A 49 -8.01 7.70 6.49
N GLU A 50 -7.65 8.78 7.18
CA GLU A 50 -7.23 10.03 6.57
C GLU A 50 -5.88 9.89 5.87
N ASP A 51 -4.93 9.12 6.44
CA ASP A 51 -3.68 8.78 5.76
C ASP A 51 -3.92 8.12 4.40
N LEU A 52 -4.79 7.11 4.36
CA LEU A 52 -5.12 6.41 3.12
C LEU A 52 -5.86 7.30 2.12
N LYS A 53 -6.73 8.19 2.62
CA LYS A 53 -7.37 9.20 1.79
C LYS A 53 -6.33 10.15 1.18
N ARG A 54 -5.41 10.69 1.95
CA ARG A 54 -4.33 11.55 1.45
C ARG A 54 -3.39 10.81 0.47
N ALA A 55 -3.13 9.53 0.72
CA ALA A 55 -2.28 8.72 -0.16
C ALA A 55 -2.92 8.45 -1.53
N PHE A 56 -4.19 8.05 -1.56
CA PHE A 56 -4.84 7.51 -2.75
C PHE A 56 -5.79 8.49 -3.45
N TYR A 57 -6.51 9.33 -2.72
CA TYR A 57 -7.40 10.35 -3.27
C TYR A 57 -6.70 11.70 -3.44
N GLY A 58 -5.77 12.04 -2.53
CA GLY A 58 -5.07 13.31 -2.47
C GLY A 58 -5.89 14.41 -1.79
N GLN A 59 -5.25 15.55 -1.56
CA GLN A 59 -5.89 16.72 -0.92
C GLN A 59 -6.72 17.55 -1.89
N ARG A 60 -6.41 17.55 -3.19
CA ARG A 60 -7.15 18.20 -4.28
C ARG A 60 -7.17 19.74 -4.27
N THR A 61 -6.90 20.36 -3.15
CA THR A 61 -6.92 21.83 -2.97
C THR A 61 -5.53 22.45 -2.95
N VAL A 62 -4.51 21.62 -2.82
CA VAL A 62 -3.09 22.05 -2.74
C VAL A 62 -2.24 21.28 -3.74
N THR A 63 -1.01 21.76 -3.96
CA THR A 63 -0.03 21.07 -4.80
C THR A 63 0.52 19.84 -4.09
N ARG A 64 1.07 18.87 -4.83
CA ARG A 64 1.73 17.69 -4.27
C ARG A 64 2.88 18.06 -3.32
N LEU A 65 3.65 19.11 -3.67
CA LEU A 65 4.73 19.58 -2.82
C LEU A 65 4.18 20.13 -1.50
N ALA A 66 3.18 21.04 -1.56
CA ALA A 66 2.54 21.57 -0.37
C ALA A 66 1.94 20.47 0.51
N ALA A 67 1.19 19.53 -0.07
CA ALA A 67 0.60 18.39 0.66
C ALA A 67 1.61 17.52 1.41
N LYS A 68 2.89 17.54 1.02
CA LYS A 68 3.95 16.76 1.66
C LYS A 68 4.74 17.52 2.70
N ILE A 69 4.91 18.84 2.53
CA ILE A 69 5.71 19.66 3.45
C ILE A 69 4.87 20.41 4.49
N ASP A 70 3.55 20.46 4.32
CA ASP A 70 2.63 21.13 5.23
C ASP A 70 1.58 20.13 5.76
N GLY A 71 1.78 19.63 6.95
CA GLY A 71 1.00 18.58 7.58
C GLY A 71 1.15 17.21 6.89
N GLY A 72 2.26 16.94 6.19
CA GLY A 72 2.47 15.70 5.47
C GLY A 72 3.82 15.02 5.80
N SER A 73 4.06 13.87 5.18
CA SER A 73 5.18 12.97 5.49
C SER A 73 6.59 13.56 5.35
N MET A 74 6.74 14.68 4.62
CA MET A 74 8.03 15.35 4.43
C MET A 74 8.23 16.54 5.37
N GLU A 75 7.25 16.94 6.16
CA GLU A 75 7.35 18.07 7.07
C GLU A 75 8.48 17.91 8.08
N GLN A 76 8.69 16.72 8.61
CA GLN A 76 9.76 16.40 9.55
C GLN A 76 11.18 16.67 9.00
N PHE A 77 11.34 16.67 7.66
CA PHE A 77 12.61 16.94 6.99
C PHE A 77 12.78 18.43 6.62
N LEU A 78 11.79 19.26 6.91
CA LEU A 78 11.80 20.72 6.71
C LEU A 78 11.37 21.42 8.00
N PRO A 79 12.17 21.28 9.07
CA PRO A 79 11.78 21.72 10.42
C PRO A 79 11.74 23.24 10.59
N ASN A 80 12.36 24.01 9.67
CA ASN A 80 12.36 25.47 9.73
C ASN A 80 11.05 26.05 9.17
N PRO A 81 10.16 26.63 9.99
CA PRO A 81 8.88 27.15 9.53
C PRO A 81 9.02 28.31 8.53
N PHE A 82 10.11 29.09 8.62
CA PHE A 82 10.35 30.18 7.65
C PHE A 82 10.74 29.64 6.27
N GLU A 83 11.52 28.57 6.19
CA GLU A 83 11.86 27.91 4.94
C GLU A 83 10.62 27.26 4.30
N LYS A 84 9.80 26.59 5.13
CA LYS A 84 8.52 26.04 4.69
C LYS A 84 7.62 27.13 4.12
N ALA A 85 7.45 28.23 4.83
CA ALA A 85 6.64 29.37 4.37
C ALA A 85 7.14 29.95 3.05
N LYS A 86 8.46 30.07 2.82
CA LYS A 86 9.03 30.54 1.56
C LYS A 86 8.65 29.62 0.38
N ILE A 87 8.69 28.30 0.56
CA ILE A 87 8.28 27.36 -0.48
C ILE A 87 6.78 27.47 -0.74
N LEU A 88 5.94 27.54 0.31
CA LEU A 88 4.49 27.66 0.17
C LEU A 88 4.10 28.97 -0.53
N ASN A 89 4.73 30.09 -0.19
CA ASN A 89 4.50 31.36 -0.87
C ASN A 89 4.92 31.28 -2.36
N TRP A 90 6.07 30.67 -2.67
CA TRP A 90 6.48 30.46 -4.05
C TRP A 90 5.46 29.64 -4.86
N LEU A 91 4.85 28.61 -4.24
CA LEU A 91 3.78 27.83 -4.88
C LEU A 91 2.52 28.66 -5.15
N GLN A 92 2.18 29.59 -4.25
CA GLN A 92 1.05 30.49 -4.41
C GLN A 92 1.30 31.60 -5.44
N ASP A 93 2.55 32.08 -5.53
CA ASP A 93 2.95 33.17 -6.43
C ASP A 93 3.20 32.72 -7.88
N GLY A 94 2.76 31.51 -8.26
CA GLY A 94 2.83 31.02 -9.63
C GLY A 94 4.15 30.41 -10.03
N THR A 95 4.93 29.93 -9.08
CA THR A 95 6.15 29.10 -9.31
C THR A 95 7.19 29.71 -10.23
N ARG A 96 7.49 31.00 -10.06
CA ARG A 96 8.44 31.74 -10.94
C ARG A 96 9.84 31.13 -10.87
N ARG A 97 10.51 31.05 -12.03
CA ARG A 97 11.84 30.44 -12.16
C ARG A 97 12.95 31.26 -11.45
N GLU A 98 12.84 32.58 -11.44
CA GLU A 98 13.79 33.47 -10.76
C GLU A 98 13.75 33.23 -9.25
N THR A 99 12.57 33.29 -8.65
CA THR A 99 12.34 33.01 -7.20
C THR A 99 12.73 31.57 -6.84
N PHE A 100 12.52 30.61 -7.74
CA PHE A 100 13.01 29.25 -7.53
C PHE A 100 14.52 29.23 -7.34
N LYS A 101 15.30 29.84 -8.22
CA LYS A 101 16.77 29.84 -8.17
C LYS A 101 17.31 30.51 -6.91
N GLU A 102 16.72 31.65 -6.55
CA GLU A 102 17.22 32.48 -5.45
C GLU A 102 16.78 31.99 -4.08
N VAL A 103 15.58 31.41 -3.96
CA VAL A 103 14.96 31.12 -2.65
C VAL A 103 14.71 29.62 -2.49
N VAL A 104 14.04 28.97 -3.44
CA VAL A 104 13.55 27.58 -3.24
C VAL A 104 14.67 26.57 -3.42
N ALA A 105 15.48 26.70 -4.46
CA ALA A 105 16.55 25.75 -4.76
C ALA A 105 17.58 25.62 -3.60
N PRO A 106 18.04 26.70 -2.93
CA PRO A 106 18.91 26.56 -1.76
C PRO A 106 18.26 25.80 -0.62
N ILE A 107 16.97 26.02 -0.33
CA ILE A 107 16.23 25.31 0.72
C ILE A 107 16.13 23.81 0.38
N LEU A 108 15.76 23.48 -0.88
CA LEU A 108 15.68 22.09 -1.31
C LEU A 108 17.06 21.41 -1.33
N ALA A 109 18.12 22.13 -1.66
CA ALA A 109 19.49 21.62 -1.63
C ALA A 109 19.89 21.17 -0.22
N GLN A 110 19.58 21.99 0.76
CA GLN A 110 19.93 21.73 2.16
C GLN A 110 19.13 20.58 2.76
N ASN A 111 17.83 20.50 2.49
CA ASN A 111 16.90 19.63 3.21
C ASN A 111 16.48 18.40 2.40
N CYS A 112 16.45 18.45 1.05
CA CYS A 112 15.79 17.43 0.23
C CYS A 112 16.73 16.69 -0.71
N TRP A 113 17.79 17.33 -1.25
CA TRP A 113 18.64 16.73 -2.28
C TRP A 113 19.42 15.50 -1.82
N ARG A 114 19.63 15.33 -0.51
CA ARG A 114 20.27 14.11 0.01
C ARG A 114 19.53 12.85 -0.44
N CYS A 115 18.20 12.88 -0.45
CA CYS A 115 17.36 11.75 -0.88
C CYS A 115 16.80 11.94 -2.30
N HIS A 116 16.39 13.16 -2.66
CA HIS A 116 15.73 13.50 -3.93
C HIS A 116 16.73 13.92 -5.02
N ASN A 117 17.63 13.00 -5.40
CA ASN A 117 18.60 13.16 -6.49
C ASN A 117 18.68 11.88 -7.32
N PRO A 118 19.25 11.89 -8.55
CA PRO A 118 19.31 10.72 -9.43
C PRO A 118 20.05 9.48 -8.87
N LYS A 119 20.88 9.67 -7.84
CA LYS A 119 21.62 8.60 -7.16
C LYS A 119 21.12 8.35 -5.73
N GLY A 120 20.13 9.11 -5.26
CA GLY A 120 19.58 9.03 -3.92
C GLY A 120 18.49 7.97 -3.78
N PHE A 121 18.04 7.76 -2.55
CA PHE A 121 16.97 6.82 -2.23
C PHE A 121 15.66 7.11 -3.01
N MET A 122 15.38 8.41 -3.27
CA MET A 122 14.21 8.86 -4.01
C MET A 122 14.54 9.25 -5.46
N TYR A 123 15.42 8.49 -6.13
CA TYR A 123 15.93 8.75 -7.48
C TYR A 123 14.82 8.92 -8.55
N MET A 124 13.65 8.31 -8.35
CA MET A 124 12.50 8.45 -9.24
C MET A 124 11.75 9.79 -9.09
N ARG A 125 12.09 10.58 -8.08
CA ARG A 125 11.50 11.89 -7.78
C ARG A 125 12.59 12.91 -7.44
N PRO A 126 13.51 13.18 -8.36
CA PRO A 126 14.56 14.17 -8.13
C PRO A 126 13.95 15.57 -8.02
N LEU A 127 14.55 16.44 -7.18
CA LEU A 127 14.11 17.81 -6.93
C LEU A 127 15.26 18.82 -7.09
N GLN A 128 16.19 18.57 -8.00
CA GLN A 128 17.41 19.38 -8.18
C GLN A 128 17.26 20.51 -9.19
N THR A 129 16.36 20.35 -10.16
CA THR A 129 16.13 21.37 -11.18
C THR A 129 14.71 21.94 -11.09
N TYR A 130 14.52 23.12 -11.65
CA TYR A 130 13.21 23.75 -11.72
C TYR A 130 12.18 22.86 -12.40
N GLU A 131 12.53 22.23 -13.51
CA GLU A 131 11.65 21.33 -14.27
C GLU A 131 11.23 20.10 -13.45
N GLN A 132 12.16 19.54 -12.66
CA GLN A 132 11.87 18.43 -11.78
C GLN A 132 10.88 18.82 -10.66
N VAL A 133 11.06 20.03 -10.12
CA VAL A 133 10.18 20.52 -9.05
C VAL A 133 8.81 20.91 -9.61
N LEU A 134 8.70 21.41 -10.84
CA LEU A 134 7.41 21.70 -11.47
C LEU A 134 6.48 20.49 -11.53
N VAL A 135 7.00 19.27 -11.67
CA VAL A 135 6.18 18.05 -11.67
C VAL A 135 5.41 17.86 -10.36
N VAL A 136 5.94 18.35 -9.25
CA VAL A 136 5.31 18.25 -7.92
C VAL A 136 4.54 19.52 -7.53
N THR A 137 4.50 20.55 -8.39
CA THR A 137 3.62 21.73 -8.21
C THR A 137 2.22 21.52 -8.78
N GLU A 138 1.96 20.42 -9.45
CA GLU A 138 0.61 20.04 -9.84
C GLU A 138 -0.28 19.76 -8.61
N VAL A 139 -1.59 19.93 -8.79
CA VAL A 139 -2.59 19.61 -7.76
C VAL A 139 -2.43 18.16 -7.30
N ASP A 140 -2.49 17.95 -5.99
CA ASP A 140 -2.43 16.61 -5.41
C ASP A 140 -3.72 15.83 -5.68
N ARG A 141 -3.60 14.84 -6.57
CA ARG A 141 -4.68 13.91 -6.94
C ARG A 141 -4.44 12.49 -6.43
N GLY A 142 -3.64 12.37 -5.37
CA GLY A 142 -3.26 11.08 -4.82
C GLY A 142 -2.33 10.27 -5.73
N GLU A 143 -2.48 8.95 -5.71
CA GLU A 143 -1.58 8.05 -6.44
C GLU A 143 -1.66 8.23 -7.97
N PRO A 144 -0.53 8.48 -8.66
CA PRO A 144 -0.50 8.58 -10.12
C PRO A 144 -0.72 7.22 -10.80
N PRO A 145 -1.40 7.18 -12.00
CA PRO A 145 -1.65 5.93 -12.72
C PRO A 145 -0.42 5.06 -13.00
N PRO A 146 0.76 5.60 -13.36
CA PRO A 146 1.95 4.78 -13.57
C PRO A 146 2.43 4.08 -12.28
N VAL A 147 2.24 4.71 -11.12
CA VAL A 147 2.57 4.09 -9.82
C VAL A 147 1.59 2.97 -9.51
N TRP A 148 0.28 3.24 -9.66
CA TRP A 148 -0.76 2.23 -9.54
C TRP A 148 -0.50 1.03 -10.45
N ALA A 149 -0.23 1.25 -11.75
CA ALA A 149 -0.01 0.17 -12.72
C ALA A 149 1.17 -0.72 -12.33
N ARG A 150 2.28 -0.11 -11.89
CA ARG A 150 3.47 -0.85 -11.43
C ARG A 150 3.18 -1.70 -10.19
N VAL A 151 2.47 -1.13 -9.21
CA VAL A 151 2.11 -1.85 -7.98
C VAL A 151 1.08 -2.95 -8.30
N ALA A 152 0.04 -2.65 -9.08
CA ALA A 152 -0.97 -3.60 -9.47
C ALA A 152 -0.40 -4.78 -10.25
N HIS A 153 0.49 -4.52 -11.23
CA HIS A 153 1.15 -5.58 -11.99
C HIS A 153 1.85 -6.62 -11.09
N THR A 154 2.62 -6.14 -10.11
CA THR A 154 3.38 -7.03 -9.22
C THR A 154 2.48 -7.74 -8.22
N HIS A 155 1.57 -7.00 -7.57
CA HIS A 155 0.78 -7.52 -6.46
C HIS A 155 -0.36 -8.42 -6.92
N LEU A 156 -1.07 -8.11 -8.01
CA LEU A 156 -2.15 -8.96 -8.50
C LEU A 156 -1.66 -10.37 -8.82
N GLN A 157 -0.51 -10.49 -9.48
CA GLN A 157 0.04 -11.79 -9.85
C GLN A 157 0.55 -12.56 -8.63
N SER A 158 1.34 -11.92 -7.76
CA SER A 158 1.93 -12.59 -6.60
C SER A 158 0.90 -12.96 -5.55
N ILE A 159 -0.06 -12.07 -5.25
CA ILE A 159 -1.11 -12.35 -4.27
C ILE A 159 -2.09 -13.40 -4.79
N ALA A 160 -2.43 -13.39 -6.09
CA ALA A 160 -3.26 -14.43 -6.69
C ALA A 160 -2.62 -15.83 -6.58
N LEU A 161 -1.29 -15.94 -6.77
CA LEU A 161 -0.58 -17.20 -6.55
C LEU A 161 -0.60 -17.64 -5.08
N ILE A 162 -0.44 -16.72 -4.14
CA ILE A 162 -0.56 -17.01 -2.70
C ILE A 162 -1.97 -17.52 -2.38
N PHE A 163 -3.02 -16.84 -2.87
CA PHE A 163 -4.40 -17.28 -2.66
C PHE A 163 -4.70 -18.62 -3.33
N PHE A 164 -4.10 -18.89 -4.50
CA PHE A 164 -4.21 -20.18 -5.14
C PHE A 164 -3.60 -21.30 -4.27
N VAL A 165 -2.39 -21.13 -3.77
CA VAL A 165 -1.71 -22.13 -2.93
C VAL A 165 -2.51 -22.38 -1.64
N VAL A 166 -2.90 -21.30 -0.94
CA VAL A 166 -3.67 -21.41 0.32
C VAL A 166 -5.05 -22.01 0.07
N GLY A 167 -5.73 -21.58 -1.01
CA GLY A 167 -7.03 -22.11 -1.42
C GLY A 167 -6.97 -23.60 -1.82
N ALA A 168 -5.94 -24.01 -2.53
CA ALA A 168 -5.71 -25.41 -2.89
C ALA A 168 -5.53 -26.28 -1.63
N ILE A 169 -4.73 -25.82 -0.66
CA ILE A 169 -4.59 -26.50 0.64
C ILE A 169 -5.94 -26.54 1.38
N PHE A 170 -6.64 -25.40 1.47
CA PHE A 170 -7.93 -25.30 2.16
C PHE A 170 -9.02 -26.18 1.54
N ALA A 171 -8.99 -26.42 0.23
CA ALA A 171 -9.92 -27.33 -0.45
C ALA A 171 -9.87 -28.75 0.10
N GLY A 172 -8.75 -29.19 0.71
CA GLY A 172 -8.60 -30.48 1.40
C GLY A 172 -9.22 -30.54 2.80
N THR A 173 -9.88 -29.47 3.27
CA THR A 173 -10.59 -29.47 4.55
C THR A 173 -11.89 -30.28 4.48
N SER A 174 -12.39 -30.74 5.65
CA SER A 174 -13.66 -31.45 5.77
C SER A 174 -14.88 -30.54 5.87
N LEU A 175 -14.76 -29.26 5.55
CA LEU A 175 -15.88 -28.32 5.56
C LEU A 175 -16.86 -28.60 4.40
N PRO A 176 -18.14 -28.18 4.55
CA PRO A 176 -19.12 -28.26 3.46
C PRO A 176 -18.61 -27.53 2.20
N GLU A 177 -18.89 -28.10 1.02
CA GLU A 177 -18.38 -27.59 -0.26
C GLU A 177 -18.76 -26.12 -0.49
N ARG A 178 -19.98 -25.72 -0.12
CA ARG A 178 -20.43 -24.31 -0.21
C ARG A 178 -19.53 -23.35 0.59
N VAL A 179 -19.14 -23.75 1.80
CA VAL A 179 -18.26 -22.93 2.67
C VAL A 179 -16.87 -22.83 2.04
N LYS A 180 -16.32 -23.95 1.55
CA LYS A 180 -15.03 -23.95 0.88
C LYS A 180 -15.03 -23.06 -0.35
N THR A 181 -16.07 -23.17 -1.19
CA THR A 181 -16.20 -22.33 -2.38
C THR A 181 -16.24 -20.84 -2.05
N VAL A 182 -17.06 -20.44 -1.06
CA VAL A 182 -17.12 -19.03 -0.65
C VAL A 182 -15.76 -18.56 -0.13
N MET A 183 -15.12 -19.33 0.76
CA MET A 183 -13.83 -18.96 1.35
C MET A 183 -12.71 -18.85 0.30
N VAL A 184 -12.71 -19.68 -0.72
CA VAL A 184 -11.71 -19.64 -1.80
C VAL A 184 -11.98 -18.50 -2.77
N VAL A 185 -13.23 -18.23 -3.15
CA VAL A 185 -13.58 -17.18 -4.12
C VAL A 185 -13.44 -15.78 -3.52
N THR A 186 -13.78 -15.62 -2.23
CA THR A 186 -13.80 -14.31 -1.55
C THR A 186 -12.48 -13.53 -1.69
N PRO A 187 -11.29 -14.07 -1.38
CA PRO A 187 -10.05 -13.29 -1.45
C PRO A 187 -9.69 -12.88 -2.88
N PHE A 188 -10.01 -13.68 -3.90
CA PHE A 188 -9.80 -13.28 -5.30
C PHE A 188 -10.73 -12.15 -5.72
N ALA A 189 -12.02 -12.23 -5.38
CA ALA A 189 -12.97 -11.16 -5.63
C ALA A 189 -12.57 -9.87 -4.90
N ALA A 190 -12.20 -9.98 -3.64
CA ALA A 190 -11.72 -8.87 -2.82
C ALA A 190 -10.45 -8.24 -3.40
N LEU A 191 -9.49 -9.03 -3.90
CA LEU A 191 -8.28 -8.54 -4.54
C LEU A 191 -8.59 -7.69 -5.79
N VAL A 192 -9.51 -8.14 -6.63
CA VAL A 192 -9.93 -7.37 -7.83
C VAL A 192 -10.64 -6.09 -7.42
N VAL A 193 -11.52 -6.14 -6.41
CA VAL A 193 -12.22 -4.97 -5.89
C VAL A 193 -11.24 -3.98 -5.26
N ASP A 194 -10.25 -4.44 -4.50
CA ASP A 194 -9.23 -3.60 -3.87
C ASP A 194 -8.44 -2.79 -4.92
N PHE A 195 -7.81 -3.47 -5.89
CA PHE A 195 -7.02 -2.80 -6.91
C PHE A 195 -7.87 -1.96 -7.87
N GLY A 196 -9.09 -2.40 -8.20
CA GLY A 196 -10.05 -1.62 -8.97
C GLY A 196 -10.47 -0.34 -8.24
N SER A 197 -10.81 -0.47 -6.96
CA SER A 197 -11.18 0.67 -6.11
C SER A 197 -10.02 1.65 -5.94
N ARG A 198 -8.80 1.15 -5.74
CA ARG A 198 -7.58 1.96 -5.66
C ARG A 198 -7.38 2.83 -6.91
N PHE A 199 -7.65 2.31 -8.10
CA PHE A 199 -7.65 3.12 -9.32
C PHE A 199 -8.77 4.15 -9.33
N LEU A 200 -9.99 3.76 -8.90
CA LEU A 200 -11.19 4.58 -8.90
C LEU A 200 -11.18 5.68 -7.81
N THR A 201 -10.29 5.62 -6.81
CA THR A 201 -10.09 6.71 -5.83
C THR A 201 -9.82 8.05 -6.51
N ARG A 202 -9.21 8.04 -7.71
CA ARG A 202 -8.96 9.26 -8.50
C ARG A 202 -10.23 10.03 -8.85
N TYR A 203 -11.36 9.37 -8.91
CA TYR A 203 -12.65 9.95 -9.30
C TYR A 203 -13.53 10.28 -8.10
N HIS A 204 -13.55 9.40 -7.09
CA HIS A 204 -14.44 9.60 -5.94
C HIS A 204 -13.85 9.02 -4.64
N LEU A 205 -13.97 9.80 -3.55
CA LEU A 205 -13.46 9.45 -2.22
C LEU A 205 -14.00 8.12 -1.67
N ALA A 206 -15.27 7.78 -1.96
CA ALA A 206 -15.88 6.55 -1.44
C ALA A 206 -15.07 5.28 -1.77
N PHE A 207 -14.33 5.28 -2.88
CA PHE A 207 -13.50 4.14 -3.27
C PHE A 207 -12.31 3.89 -2.33
N VAL A 208 -11.88 4.86 -1.53
CA VAL A 208 -10.90 4.64 -0.46
C VAL A 208 -11.47 3.66 0.58
N TYR A 209 -12.71 3.85 0.99
CA TYR A 209 -13.36 2.96 1.97
C TYR A 209 -13.66 1.58 1.39
N VAL A 210 -14.04 1.51 0.10
CA VAL A 210 -14.22 0.21 -0.59
C VAL A 210 -12.91 -0.56 -0.66
N MET A 211 -11.80 0.10 -1.00
CA MET A 211 -10.46 -0.47 -0.99
C MET A 211 -10.09 -1.02 0.40
N MET A 212 -10.28 -0.22 1.46
CA MET A 212 -10.01 -0.64 2.84
C MET A 212 -10.83 -1.87 3.24
N ALA A 213 -12.13 -1.88 2.93
CA ALA A 213 -13.02 -3.00 3.22
C ALA A 213 -12.61 -4.26 2.45
N ALA A 214 -12.28 -4.12 1.16
CA ALA A 214 -11.83 -5.23 0.34
C ALA A 214 -10.51 -5.83 0.86
N GLY A 215 -9.53 -5.01 1.22
CA GLY A 215 -8.28 -5.47 1.82
C GLY A 215 -8.51 -6.22 3.15
N ALA A 216 -9.39 -5.71 4.01
CA ALA A 216 -9.76 -6.38 5.26
C ALA A 216 -10.44 -7.74 5.01
N VAL A 217 -11.38 -7.80 4.07
CA VAL A 217 -12.08 -9.05 3.69
C VAL A 217 -11.09 -10.08 3.13
N ALA A 218 -10.17 -9.67 2.26
CA ALA A 218 -9.13 -10.56 1.72
C ALA A 218 -8.25 -11.13 2.84
N GLY A 219 -7.82 -10.28 3.78
CA GLY A 219 -6.99 -10.69 4.92
C GLY A 219 -7.70 -11.64 5.87
N LEU A 220 -8.95 -11.38 6.20
CA LEU A 220 -9.75 -12.27 7.06
C LEU A 220 -9.99 -13.63 6.40
N ALA A 221 -10.29 -13.65 5.11
CA ALA A 221 -10.45 -14.90 4.36
C ALA A 221 -9.14 -15.70 4.31
N PHE A 222 -8.01 -15.04 4.05
CA PHE A 222 -6.67 -15.65 4.08
C PHE A 222 -6.39 -16.26 5.46
N ALA A 223 -6.52 -15.49 6.54
CA ALA A 223 -6.29 -15.95 7.90
C ALA A 223 -7.20 -17.12 8.27
N GLY A 224 -8.49 -17.04 7.93
CA GLY A 224 -9.45 -18.13 8.14
C GLY A 224 -9.06 -19.43 7.44
N MET A 225 -8.67 -19.35 6.15
CA MET A 225 -8.21 -20.52 5.41
C MET A 225 -6.94 -21.13 6.02
N VAL A 226 -5.97 -20.32 6.42
CA VAL A 226 -4.73 -20.78 7.06
C VAL A 226 -5.03 -21.49 8.40
N LEU A 227 -5.76 -20.81 9.28
CA LEU A 227 -6.04 -21.32 10.63
C LEU A 227 -6.86 -22.62 10.60
N VAL A 228 -7.90 -22.68 9.77
CA VAL A 228 -8.73 -23.89 9.64
C VAL A 228 -7.95 -25.03 9.02
N SER A 229 -7.09 -24.78 8.02
CA SER A 229 -6.27 -25.81 7.41
C SER A 229 -5.29 -26.42 8.42
N VAL A 230 -4.58 -25.60 9.19
CA VAL A 230 -3.66 -26.08 10.23
C VAL A 230 -4.42 -26.83 11.32
N TYR A 231 -5.56 -26.28 11.78
CA TYR A 231 -6.38 -26.95 12.80
C TYR A 231 -6.83 -28.34 12.36
N GLN A 232 -7.37 -28.48 11.15
CA GLN A 232 -7.87 -29.78 10.67
C GLN A 232 -6.75 -30.77 10.38
N MET A 233 -5.57 -30.31 10.02
CA MET A 233 -4.42 -31.15 9.73
C MET A 233 -3.85 -31.82 11.00
N TRP A 234 -3.89 -31.10 12.13
CA TRP A 234 -3.22 -31.58 13.35
C TRP A 234 -4.17 -32.04 14.45
N TRP A 235 -5.36 -31.50 14.59
CA TRP A 235 -6.27 -31.76 15.69
C TRP A 235 -7.55 -32.51 15.30
N LYS A 236 -8.02 -32.34 14.06
CA LYS A 236 -9.20 -33.05 13.59
C LYS A 236 -8.76 -34.25 12.73
N ARG A 237 -8.40 -35.37 13.38
CA ARG A 237 -8.26 -36.64 12.67
C ARG A 237 -9.67 -37.07 12.23
N GLY A 238 -9.86 -37.18 10.90
CA GLY A 238 -11.10 -37.51 10.24
C GLY A 238 -11.71 -38.83 10.60
#